data_cd151304597e637c9b83a7871509d89f
#
_entry.id   cd151304597e637c9b83a7871509d89f
#
_cell.length_a   1.000
_cell.length_b   1.000
_cell.length_c   1.000
_cell.angle_alpha   90.00
_cell.angle_beta   90.00
_cell.angle_gamma   90.00
#
_symmetry.space_group_name_H-M   'P 1'
#
loop_
_entity.id
_entity.type
_entity.pdbx_description
1 polymer ?
#
loop_
_entity_poly.entity_id
_entity_poly.type
_entity_poly.pdbx_seq_one_letter_code
_entity_poly.pdbx_strand_id
1 'polypeptide(L)'
;NSGARAAFELSARQLQGAATHRLVVPGAGLPETVYTELTRQSGAPPMAPVVNGWVGIDGQTGRYQLVGFDLFAETPFRSQLSGIALGAGLVSDWLTRPDALIINATTADLLGLSEGDSLQVIYREKKTPLSVLHIDAQPDHAADNLLLLDIATAQVILDMQGHLSHVDLILDAGSEDWIRQRIPPGVQLQAAAEQAEGVTRLSAAFELNLTAMSLLAMLVGMFLIFNAMSFSIVQRRKLFGRLRAIGVTQQELFHLILLEAVIVAMVGTLLGLLLGIWLGQSLTRLVAATVSELYYNVSVTALHLDARAVLLATGLGIGATLLATLTPAWQASRTPPLTTLSRAAHEQTARRGVKRWALFGLALLSAGLLLALAFPGGVIMGFAGLFALVLGAAMMTPLIIRLLHRLLARIGLPG
;
A
#
# COMPACT_ATOMS: atom_id res chain seq x y z
N ASN A 1 3.67 -3.07 -0.44
CA ASN A 1 3.23 -1.78 0.13
C ASN A 1 4.39 -0.92 0.64
N SER A 2 5.37 -1.50 1.36
CA SER A 2 6.55 -0.75 1.85
C SER A 2 7.41 -0.17 0.72
N GLY A 3 7.61 -0.91 -0.36
CA GLY A 3 8.39 -0.45 -1.51
C GLY A 3 7.72 0.70 -2.27
N ALA A 4 6.40 0.60 -2.51
CA ALA A 4 5.64 1.67 -3.17
C ALA A 4 5.62 2.96 -2.34
N ARG A 5 5.51 2.82 -1.00
CA ARG A 5 5.56 3.95 -0.08
C ARG A 5 6.94 4.61 -0.04
N ALA A 6 8.01 3.82 0.06
CA ALA A 6 9.38 4.33 0.05
C ALA A 6 9.70 5.05 -1.27
N ALA A 7 9.31 4.49 -2.41
CA ALA A 7 9.48 5.12 -3.71
C ALA A 7 8.69 6.43 -3.81
N PHE A 8 7.43 6.45 -3.32
CA PHE A 8 6.61 7.65 -3.34
C PHE A 8 7.13 8.74 -2.39
N GLU A 9 7.54 8.37 -1.15
CA GLU A 9 8.15 9.32 -0.20
C GLU A 9 9.47 9.89 -0.73
N LEU A 10 10.27 9.07 -1.41
CA LEU A 10 11.51 9.50 -2.03
C LEU A 10 11.24 10.48 -3.19
N SER A 11 10.32 10.12 -4.09
CA SER A 11 9.92 10.96 -5.22
C SER A 11 9.35 12.31 -4.77
N ALA A 12 8.48 12.28 -3.75
CA ALA A 12 7.89 13.50 -3.20
C ALA A 12 8.95 14.42 -2.60
N ARG A 13 9.92 13.88 -1.84
CA ARG A 13 11.01 14.67 -1.23
C ARG A 13 11.98 15.24 -2.26
N GLN A 14 12.28 14.50 -3.31
CA GLN A 14 13.21 14.95 -4.35
C GLN A 14 12.61 16.05 -5.22
N LEU A 15 11.32 15.96 -5.56
CA LEU A 15 10.61 17.01 -6.29
C LEU A 15 10.37 18.26 -5.45
N GLN A 16 10.26 18.13 -4.12
CA GLN A 16 10.09 19.26 -3.20
C GLN A 16 11.38 20.00 -2.90
N GLY A 17 12.54 19.33 -2.98
CA GLY A 17 13.82 19.92 -2.62
C GLY A 17 13.83 20.48 -1.19
N ALA A 18 14.40 21.66 -0.97
CA ALA A 18 14.42 22.36 0.30
C ALA A 18 13.15 23.18 0.59
N ALA A 19 12.13 23.13 -0.27
CA ALA A 19 10.89 23.88 -0.09
C ALA A 19 10.16 23.48 1.19
N THR A 20 9.86 24.45 2.02
CA THR A 20 9.09 24.27 3.27
C THR A 20 7.59 24.51 3.06
N HIS A 21 7.26 25.41 2.14
CA HIS A 21 5.88 25.81 1.84
C HIS A 21 5.66 25.99 0.35
N ARG A 22 4.40 26.07 -0.07
CA ARG A 22 3.95 26.36 -1.43
C ARG A 22 2.82 27.36 -1.44
N LEU A 23 2.84 28.27 -2.43
CA LEU A 23 1.67 29.06 -2.79
C LEU A 23 0.93 28.39 -3.93
N VAL A 24 -0.36 28.17 -3.74
CA VAL A 24 -1.24 27.52 -4.72
C VAL A 24 -2.58 28.23 -4.80
N VAL A 25 -3.24 28.12 -5.95
CA VAL A 25 -4.67 28.44 -6.12
C VAL A 25 -5.41 27.14 -6.36
N PRO A 26 -6.30 26.71 -5.45
CA PRO A 26 -7.02 25.44 -5.62
C PRO A 26 -7.85 25.41 -6.90
N GLY A 27 -7.59 24.42 -7.77
CA GLY A 27 -8.34 24.21 -9.01
C GLY A 27 -8.04 25.18 -10.16
N ALA A 28 -7.09 26.10 -9.99
CA ALA A 28 -6.69 27.05 -11.02
C ALA A 28 -5.18 27.30 -10.99
N GLY A 29 -4.63 27.89 -12.06
CA GLY A 29 -3.24 28.35 -12.06
C GLY A 29 -3.05 29.57 -11.17
N LEU A 30 -1.89 29.68 -10.50
CA LEU A 30 -1.49 30.85 -9.74
C LEU A 30 -1.09 31.99 -10.73
N PRO A 31 -1.69 33.18 -10.69
CA PRO A 31 -1.24 34.29 -11.55
C PRO A 31 0.23 34.62 -11.31
N GLU A 32 1.01 34.73 -12.38
CA GLU A 32 2.43 35.07 -12.31
C GLU A 32 2.71 36.41 -11.67
N THR A 33 1.74 37.34 -11.75
CA THR A 33 1.80 38.65 -11.08
C THR A 33 1.99 38.53 -9.57
N VAL A 34 1.40 37.52 -8.93
CA VAL A 34 1.56 37.28 -7.49
C VAL A 34 3.02 37.00 -7.13
N TYR A 35 3.69 36.17 -7.90
CA TYR A 35 5.12 35.90 -7.73
C TYR A 35 5.97 37.16 -7.95
N THR A 36 5.73 37.86 -9.05
CA THR A 36 6.52 39.06 -9.41
C THR A 36 6.32 40.22 -8.45
N GLU A 37 5.12 40.39 -7.88
CA GLU A 37 4.85 41.39 -6.86
C GLU A 37 5.48 41.07 -5.52
N LEU A 38 5.46 39.81 -5.10
CA LEU A 38 6.05 39.37 -3.83
C LEU A 38 7.59 39.45 -3.88
N THR A 39 8.21 39.01 -4.98
CA THR A 39 9.69 39.03 -5.12
C THR A 39 10.29 40.41 -5.17
N ARG A 40 9.55 41.43 -5.62
CA ARG A 40 10.01 42.83 -5.67
C ARG A 40 10.00 43.51 -4.31
N GLN A 41 9.37 42.94 -3.29
CA GLN A 41 9.28 43.55 -1.97
C GLN A 41 10.54 43.29 -1.14
N SER A 42 10.92 44.28 -0.34
CA SER A 42 12.05 44.15 0.58
C SER A 42 11.74 43.08 1.64
N GLY A 43 12.69 42.17 1.86
CA GLY A 43 12.55 41.08 2.82
C GLY A 43 11.79 39.87 2.30
N ALA A 44 11.59 39.77 0.98
CA ALA A 44 11.01 38.60 0.37
C ALA A 44 11.86 37.35 0.66
N PRO A 45 11.24 36.26 1.13
CA PRO A 45 11.94 34.99 1.33
C PRO A 45 12.34 34.37 -0.02
N PRO A 46 13.22 33.36 -0.04
CA PRO A 46 13.50 32.62 -1.26
C PRO A 46 12.23 32.00 -1.83
N MET A 47 11.96 32.26 -3.12
CA MET A 47 10.76 31.80 -3.84
C MET A 47 11.18 31.28 -5.22
N ALA A 48 10.65 30.12 -5.62
CA ALA A 48 10.87 29.53 -6.93
C ALA A 48 9.55 29.25 -7.65
N PRO A 49 9.29 29.86 -8.82
CA PRO A 49 8.10 29.61 -9.60
C PRO A 49 8.24 28.28 -10.34
N VAL A 50 7.17 27.49 -10.35
CA VAL A 50 7.12 26.17 -11.00
C VAL A 50 5.87 26.07 -11.86
N VAL A 51 6.07 25.57 -13.08
CA VAL A 51 4.99 25.18 -13.99
C VAL A 51 5.13 23.69 -14.27
N ASN A 52 4.12 22.91 -13.97
CA ASN A 52 4.14 21.48 -14.20
C ASN A 52 2.86 20.97 -14.85
N GLY A 53 3.00 19.91 -15.63
CA GLY A 53 1.87 19.28 -16.31
C GLY A 53 2.25 17.92 -16.88
N TRP A 54 1.24 17.21 -17.38
CA TRP A 54 1.42 15.90 -17.97
C TRP A 54 1.29 15.98 -19.48
N VAL A 55 2.27 15.42 -20.18
CA VAL A 55 2.38 15.43 -21.64
C VAL A 55 2.59 14.01 -22.17
N GLY A 56 2.20 13.79 -23.42
CA GLY A 56 2.55 12.58 -24.18
C GLY A 56 3.80 12.80 -25.02
N ILE A 57 4.43 11.72 -25.47
CA ILE A 57 5.49 11.74 -26.48
C ILE A 57 4.99 10.96 -27.70
N ASP A 58 5.18 11.52 -28.88
CA ASP A 58 4.73 10.91 -30.14
C ASP A 58 5.40 9.54 -30.36
N GLY A 59 4.59 8.52 -30.65
CA GLY A 59 5.08 7.15 -30.82
C GLY A 59 5.36 6.38 -29.54
N GLN A 60 5.17 6.99 -28.34
CA GLN A 60 5.38 6.34 -27.06
C GLN A 60 4.06 6.17 -26.30
N THR A 61 3.90 5.04 -25.64
CA THR A 61 2.78 4.79 -24.72
C THR A 61 3.18 5.27 -23.34
N GLY A 62 2.49 6.30 -22.82
CA GLY A 62 2.73 6.80 -21.49
C GLY A 62 2.63 8.31 -21.38
N ARG A 63 2.58 8.80 -20.13
CA ARG A 63 2.61 10.23 -19.83
C ARG A 63 3.91 10.60 -19.16
N TYR A 64 4.45 11.74 -19.53
CA TYR A 64 5.69 12.27 -18.98
C TYR A 64 5.37 13.54 -18.21
N GLN A 65 6.00 13.72 -17.06
CA GLN A 65 5.84 14.93 -16.27
C GLN A 65 6.76 16.01 -16.83
N LEU A 66 6.16 17.06 -17.37
CA LEU A 66 6.87 18.24 -17.82
C LEU A 66 6.94 19.24 -16.66
N VAL A 67 8.14 19.67 -16.31
CA VAL A 67 8.39 20.64 -15.25
C VAL A 67 9.22 21.78 -15.80
N GLY A 68 8.62 22.97 -15.80
CA GLY A 68 9.28 24.22 -16.10
C GLY A 68 9.67 24.95 -14.82
N PHE A 69 10.89 25.42 -14.75
CA PHE A 69 11.41 26.16 -13.60
C PHE A 69 12.33 27.29 -14.05
N ASP A 70 12.51 28.28 -13.18
CA ASP A 70 13.51 29.35 -13.36
C ASP A 70 14.82 28.91 -12.72
N LEU A 71 15.86 28.72 -13.55
CA LEU A 71 17.17 28.23 -13.12
C LEU A 71 17.80 29.09 -12.01
N PHE A 72 17.59 30.40 -12.03
CA PHE A 72 18.16 31.31 -11.02
C PHE A 72 17.41 31.28 -9.71
N ALA A 73 16.07 31.18 -9.75
CA ALA A 73 15.24 31.10 -8.57
C ALA A 73 15.37 29.73 -7.88
N GLU A 74 15.67 28.68 -8.62
CA GLU A 74 15.73 27.30 -8.15
C GLU A 74 16.98 26.94 -7.35
N THR A 75 18.06 27.72 -7.49
CA THR A 75 19.36 27.45 -6.84
C THR A 75 19.26 27.17 -5.33
N PRO A 76 18.48 27.90 -4.51
CA PRO A 76 18.34 27.62 -3.08
C PRO A 76 17.51 26.37 -2.77
N PHE A 77 16.67 25.90 -3.69
CA PHE A 77 15.69 24.82 -3.48
C PHE A 77 16.24 23.46 -3.83
N ARG A 78 16.95 23.36 -4.94
CA ARG A 78 17.51 22.11 -5.47
C ARG A 78 18.99 22.29 -5.76
N SER A 79 19.80 22.17 -4.71
CA SER A 79 21.27 22.24 -4.81
C SER A 79 21.85 21.17 -5.76
N GLN A 80 21.10 20.13 -6.06
CA GLN A 80 21.49 19.08 -7.02
C GLN A 80 21.33 19.53 -8.47
N LEU A 81 20.35 20.39 -8.77
CA LEU A 81 20.26 21.03 -10.10
C LEU A 81 21.35 22.08 -10.30
N SER A 82 21.84 22.72 -9.22
CA SER A 82 23.03 23.57 -9.27
C SER A 82 24.33 22.76 -9.39
N GLY A 83 24.29 21.47 -9.03
CA GLY A 83 25.36 20.47 -9.24
C GLY A 83 25.38 19.88 -10.66
N ILE A 84 24.35 20.07 -11.47
CA ILE A 84 24.51 20.03 -12.91
C ILE A 84 25.50 21.14 -13.18
N ALA A 85 26.77 20.79 -13.37
CA ALA A 85 27.81 21.72 -13.79
C ALA A 85 27.45 22.17 -15.22
N LEU A 86 26.39 22.95 -15.33
CA LEU A 86 25.98 23.62 -16.53
C LEU A 86 27.16 24.58 -16.83
N GLY A 87 28.06 24.13 -17.66
CA GLY A 87 29.12 25.03 -18.17
C GLY A 87 28.41 26.27 -18.71
N ALA A 88 29.05 27.41 -18.66
CA ALA A 88 28.46 28.69 -19.09
C ALA A 88 27.76 28.60 -20.48
N GLY A 89 28.21 27.71 -21.37
CA GLY A 89 27.55 27.41 -22.64
C GLY A 89 26.19 26.77 -22.50
N LEU A 90 26.03 25.80 -21.61
CA LEU A 90 24.79 25.06 -21.41
C LEU A 90 23.68 25.97 -20.81
N VAL A 91 24.05 26.87 -19.89
CA VAL A 91 23.13 27.88 -19.34
C VAL A 91 22.67 28.84 -20.43
N SER A 92 23.57 29.27 -21.30
CA SER A 92 23.24 30.14 -22.44
C SER A 92 22.24 29.45 -23.39
N ASP A 93 22.52 28.19 -23.73
CA ASP A 93 21.66 27.42 -24.63
C ASP A 93 20.28 27.15 -23.98
N TRP A 94 20.24 26.83 -22.69
CA TRP A 94 18.99 26.69 -21.94
C TRP A 94 18.09 27.92 -22.01
N LEU A 95 18.66 29.11 -21.81
CA LEU A 95 17.92 30.37 -21.77
C LEU A 95 17.55 30.91 -23.15
N THR A 96 18.30 30.54 -24.20
CA THR A 96 18.11 31.12 -25.53
C THR A 96 17.36 30.20 -26.50
N ARG A 97 17.35 28.89 -26.22
CA ARG A 97 16.70 27.89 -27.07
C ARG A 97 15.33 27.49 -26.50
N PRO A 98 14.24 27.89 -27.16
CA PRO A 98 12.89 27.55 -26.67
C PRO A 98 12.55 26.05 -26.81
N ASP A 99 13.39 25.26 -27.48
CA ASP A 99 13.26 23.83 -27.66
C ASP A 99 14.16 23.01 -26.71
N ALA A 100 14.90 23.67 -25.81
CA ALA A 100 15.88 23.02 -24.94
C ALA A 100 15.21 22.15 -23.88
N LEU A 101 15.59 20.88 -23.82
CA LEU A 101 15.07 19.87 -22.88
C LEU A 101 16.23 19.23 -22.14
N ILE A 102 16.08 19.09 -20.82
CA ILE A 102 16.95 18.25 -19.99
C ILE A 102 16.16 17.03 -19.52
N ILE A 103 16.75 15.85 -19.63
CA ILE A 103 16.20 14.57 -19.17
C ILE A 103 17.23 13.83 -18.35
N ASN A 104 16.77 12.92 -17.49
CA ASN A 104 17.69 12.03 -16.79
C ASN A 104 18.10 10.83 -17.66
N ALA A 105 19.18 10.13 -17.25
CA ALA A 105 19.70 8.98 -17.97
C ALA A 105 18.66 7.86 -18.14
N THR A 106 17.84 7.60 -17.10
CA THR A 106 16.79 6.57 -17.15
C THR A 106 15.73 6.89 -18.21
N THR A 107 15.30 8.15 -18.30
CA THR A 107 14.33 8.60 -19.32
C THR A 107 14.96 8.55 -20.71
N ALA A 108 16.26 8.92 -20.83
CA ALA A 108 16.98 8.83 -22.10
C ALA A 108 17.09 7.39 -22.60
N ASP A 109 17.45 6.45 -21.74
CA ASP A 109 17.54 5.03 -22.05
C ASP A 109 16.18 4.44 -22.45
N LEU A 110 15.12 4.82 -21.72
CA LEU A 110 13.76 4.35 -21.97
C LEU A 110 13.23 4.82 -23.33
N LEU A 111 13.58 6.05 -23.74
CA LEU A 111 13.20 6.65 -25.00
C LEU A 111 14.18 6.36 -26.14
N GLY A 112 15.36 5.82 -25.84
CA GLY A 112 16.45 5.60 -26.81
C GLY A 112 17.01 6.92 -27.37
N LEU A 113 17.11 7.97 -26.54
CA LEU A 113 17.53 9.31 -26.93
C LEU A 113 18.96 9.59 -26.48
N SER A 114 19.66 10.36 -27.28
CA SER A 114 21.00 10.91 -27.02
C SER A 114 20.95 12.45 -27.00
N GLU A 115 21.99 13.08 -26.45
CA GLU A 115 22.13 14.54 -26.52
C GLU A 115 22.13 15.01 -27.98
N GLY A 116 21.34 16.02 -28.28
CA GLY A 116 21.13 16.55 -29.62
C GLY A 116 19.93 15.94 -30.37
N ASP A 117 19.36 14.81 -29.90
CA ASP A 117 18.19 14.23 -30.52
C ASP A 117 16.93 15.10 -30.27
N SER A 118 15.94 14.97 -31.16
CA SER A 118 14.68 15.67 -31.01
C SER A 118 13.52 14.72 -30.76
N LEU A 119 12.57 15.14 -29.93
CA LEU A 119 11.34 14.43 -29.66
C LEU A 119 10.12 15.33 -29.83
N GLN A 120 8.96 14.75 -30.08
CA GLN A 120 7.70 15.49 -30.23
C GLN A 120 6.88 15.32 -28.95
N VAL A 121 6.68 16.39 -28.20
CA VAL A 121 5.80 16.39 -27.01
C VAL A 121 4.38 16.75 -27.44
N ILE A 122 3.40 16.04 -26.90
CA ILE A 122 1.97 16.20 -27.22
C ILE A 122 1.23 16.68 -25.97
N TYR A 123 0.59 17.84 -26.07
CA TYR A 123 -0.32 18.37 -25.06
C TYR A 123 -1.61 18.88 -25.73
N ARG A 124 -2.78 18.37 -25.28
CA ARG A 124 -4.09 18.72 -25.87
C ARG A 124 -4.09 18.74 -27.43
N GLU A 125 -3.55 17.65 -28.02
CA GLU A 125 -3.43 17.46 -29.48
C GLU A 125 -2.38 18.32 -30.19
N LYS A 126 -1.78 19.31 -29.52
CA LYS A 126 -0.71 20.12 -30.06
C LYS A 126 0.62 19.40 -29.93
N LYS A 127 1.34 19.21 -31.03
CA LYS A 127 2.70 18.66 -31.06
C LYS A 127 3.72 19.80 -31.03
N THR A 128 4.69 19.69 -30.12
CA THR A 128 5.78 20.65 -30.00
C THR A 128 7.10 19.91 -30.06
N PRO A 129 8.03 20.25 -30.98
CA PRO A 129 9.33 19.63 -31.05
C PRO A 129 10.22 20.17 -29.91
N LEU A 130 10.92 19.26 -29.22
CA LEU A 130 11.93 19.57 -28.21
C LEU A 130 13.23 18.87 -28.58
N SER A 131 14.36 19.43 -28.20
CA SER A 131 15.72 18.95 -28.47
C SER A 131 16.42 18.65 -27.14
N VAL A 132 16.95 17.44 -26.99
CA VAL A 132 17.68 17.04 -25.77
C VAL A 132 18.99 17.83 -25.70
N LEU A 133 19.03 18.80 -24.80
CA LEU A 133 20.19 19.64 -24.56
C LEU A 133 21.21 18.93 -23.68
N HIS A 134 20.74 18.21 -22.66
CA HIS A 134 21.60 17.52 -21.70
C HIS A 134 20.91 16.32 -21.08
N ILE A 135 21.70 15.26 -20.80
CA ILE A 135 21.27 14.07 -20.10
C ILE A 135 21.93 14.04 -18.73
N ASP A 136 21.16 14.24 -17.67
CA ASP A 136 21.67 14.15 -16.29
C ASP A 136 21.98 12.70 -15.92
N ALA A 137 23.25 12.44 -15.62
CA ALA A 137 23.75 11.10 -15.31
C ALA A 137 23.48 10.67 -13.85
N GLN A 138 22.90 11.51 -13.01
CA GLN A 138 22.61 11.12 -11.62
C GLN A 138 21.49 10.08 -11.60
N PRO A 139 21.72 8.92 -10.97
CA PRO A 139 20.71 7.86 -10.90
C PRO A 139 19.65 8.23 -9.86
N ASP A 140 18.68 9.02 -10.26
CA ASP A 140 17.56 9.38 -9.41
C ASP A 140 16.32 8.57 -9.81
N HIS A 141 16.13 7.44 -9.15
CA HIS A 141 15.02 6.51 -9.42
C HIS A 141 13.63 7.12 -9.18
N ALA A 142 13.55 8.29 -8.59
CA ALA A 142 12.30 8.98 -8.30
C ALA A 142 11.84 9.94 -9.41
N ALA A 143 12.71 10.23 -10.36
CA ALA A 143 12.46 11.17 -11.46
C ALA A 143 12.30 10.50 -12.82
N ASP A 144 11.94 9.21 -12.86
CA ASP A 144 11.62 8.53 -14.11
C ASP A 144 10.46 9.26 -14.82
N ASN A 145 10.61 9.44 -16.14
CA ASN A 145 9.66 10.17 -17.00
C ASN A 145 9.55 11.69 -16.74
N LEU A 146 10.61 12.31 -16.23
CA LEU A 146 10.68 13.75 -15.99
C LEU A 146 11.33 14.48 -17.20
N LEU A 147 10.63 15.51 -17.68
CA LEU A 147 11.08 16.42 -18.73
C LEU A 147 11.27 17.80 -18.12
N LEU A 148 12.49 18.29 -18.08
CA LEU A 148 12.84 19.58 -17.49
C LEU A 148 13.02 20.63 -18.58
N LEU A 149 12.33 21.76 -18.46
CA LEU A 149 12.37 22.87 -19.40
C LEU A 149 12.50 24.22 -18.70
N ASP A 150 12.87 25.22 -19.45
CA ASP A 150 12.69 26.61 -19.02
C ASP A 150 11.20 26.93 -18.77
N ILE A 151 10.95 27.74 -17.75
CA ILE A 151 9.59 28.04 -17.28
C ILE A 151 8.73 28.66 -18.39
N ALA A 152 9.29 29.57 -19.22
CA ALA A 152 8.55 30.21 -20.29
C ALA A 152 8.15 29.20 -21.40
N THR A 153 9.04 28.27 -21.72
CA THR A 153 8.75 27.18 -22.66
C THR A 153 7.65 26.27 -22.12
N ALA A 154 7.75 25.89 -20.84
CA ALA A 154 6.74 25.06 -20.19
C ALA A 154 5.36 25.72 -20.17
N GLN A 155 5.28 27.04 -19.89
CA GLN A 155 4.04 27.81 -19.96
C GLN A 155 3.40 27.76 -21.34
N VAL A 156 4.20 27.86 -22.41
CA VAL A 156 3.70 27.81 -23.80
C VAL A 156 3.18 26.42 -24.16
N ILE A 157 3.90 25.36 -23.76
CA ILE A 157 3.50 23.97 -24.05
C ILE A 157 2.24 23.58 -23.30
N LEU A 158 2.13 23.95 -22.02
CA LEU A 158 1.03 23.59 -21.13
C LEU A 158 -0.17 24.55 -21.22
N ASP A 159 -0.11 25.56 -22.10
CA ASP A 159 -1.16 26.59 -22.26
C ASP A 159 -1.45 27.34 -20.95
N MET A 160 -0.36 27.70 -20.24
CA MET A 160 -0.38 28.36 -18.93
C MET A 160 0.31 29.74 -18.94
N GLN A 161 0.30 30.45 -20.08
CA GLN A 161 0.92 31.77 -20.17
C GLN A 161 0.34 32.72 -19.11
N GLY A 162 1.23 33.38 -18.36
CA GLY A 162 0.86 34.29 -17.27
C GLY A 162 0.37 33.58 -16.00
N HIS A 163 0.46 32.26 -15.95
CA HIS A 163 0.08 31.44 -14.80
C HIS A 163 1.19 30.46 -14.43
N LEU A 164 1.28 30.16 -13.14
CA LEU A 164 2.16 29.16 -12.54
C LEU A 164 1.33 28.03 -11.96
N SER A 165 1.89 26.85 -11.85
CA SER A 165 1.24 25.75 -11.12
C SER A 165 1.30 26.01 -9.62
N HIS A 166 2.45 26.47 -9.14
CA HIS A 166 2.68 26.87 -7.74
C HIS A 166 4.00 27.67 -7.65
N VAL A 167 4.22 28.26 -6.48
CA VAL A 167 5.51 28.84 -6.10
C VAL A 167 6.02 28.10 -4.88
N ASP A 168 7.18 27.50 -4.97
CA ASP A 168 7.89 26.90 -3.85
C ASP A 168 8.55 27.99 -2.98
N LEU A 169 8.53 27.81 -1.65
CA LEU A 169 9.07 28.78 -0.69
C LEU A 169 9.92 28.07 0.37
N ILE A 170 10.98 28.77 0.80
CA ILE A 170 11.72 28.42 2.01
C ILE A 170 11.40 29.46 3.06
N LEU A 171 10.52 29.09 4.00
CA LEU A 171 10.07 29.98 5.07
C LEU A 171 10.64 29.54 6.42
N ASP A 172 11.01 30.55 7.23
CA ASP A 172 11.20 30.46 8.66
C ASP A 172 9.98 31.04 9.39
N ALA A 173 9.98 30.97 10.73
CA ALA A 173 8.85 31.43 11.53
C ALA A 173 8.50 32.93 11.34
N GLY A 174 9.46 33.77 10.93
CA GLY A 174 9.24 35.19 10.68
C GLY A 174 8.72 35.48 9.28
N SER A 175 9.20 34.76 8.29
CA SER A 175 8.82 34.91 6.88
C SER A 175 7.45 34.34 6.59
N GLU A 176 6.96 33.40 7.37
CA GLU A 176 5.61 32.84 7.22
C GLU A 176 4.54 33.93 7.45
N ASP A 177 4.65 34.71 8.54
CA ASP A 177 3.74 35.80 8.81
C ASP A 177 3.84 36.91 7.77
N TRP A 178 5.06 37.17 7.26
CA TRP A 178 5.29 38.14 6.18
C TRP A 178 4.51 37.77 4.91
N ILE A 179 4.55 36.50 4.52
CA ILE A 179 3.79 35.97 3.34
C ILE A 179 2.28 36.03 3.63
N ARG A 180 1.80 35.53 4.76
CA ARG A 180 0.37 35.47 5.10
C ARG A 180 -0.34 36.83 5.02
N GLN A 181 0.38 37.90 5.36
CA GLN A 181 -0.17 39.27 5.31
C GLN A 181 -0.22 39.85 3.89
N ARG A 182 0.48 39.26 2.92
CA ARG A 182 0.68 39.83 1.57
C ARG A 182 0.10 39.00 0.44
N ILE A 183 -0.29 37.76 0.71
CA ILE A 183 -0.94 36.93 -0.31
C ILE A 183 -2.35 37.46 -0.60
N PRO A 184 -2.74 37.56 -1.90
CA PRO A 184 -4.07 38.01 -2.28
C PRO A 184 -5.15 36.96 -1.91
N PRO A 185 -6.43 37.39 -1.81
CA PRO A 185 -7.54 36.46 -1.57
C PRO A 185 -7.60 35.37 -2.65
N GLY A 186 -7.77 34.10 -2.23
CA GLY A 186 -7.82 32.95 -3.11
C GLY A 186 -6.47 32.21 -3.26
N VAL A 187 -5.35 32.83 -2.91
CA VAL A 187 -4.05 32.14 -2.82
C VAL A 187 -3.92 31.51 -1.44
N GLN A 188 -3.50 30.26 -1.42
CA GLN A 188 -3.28 29.49 -0.18
C GLN A 188 -1.79 29.21 0.02
N LEU A 189 -1.34 29.44 1.25
CA LEU A 189 -0.04 28.98 1.71
C LEU A 189 -0.22 27.60 2.33
N GLN A 190 0.38 26.60 1.70
CA GLN A 190 0.34 25.19 2.14
C GLN A 190 1.73 24.78 2.61
N ALA A 191 1.82 24.18 3.80
CA ALA A 191 3.07 23.58 4.25
C ALA A 191 3.35 22.31 3.40
N ALA A 192 4.59 22.19 2.93
CA ALA A 192 5.02 21.02 2.15
C ALA A 192 4.82 19.71 2.95
N ALA A 193 5.00 19.77 4.26
CA ALA A 193 4.76 18.67 5.19
C ALA A 193 3.28 18.22 5.23
N GLU A 194 2.32 19.16 5.17
CA GLU A 194 0.89 18.83 5.23
C GLU A 194 0.42 18.02 4.01
N GLN A 195 1.00 18.30 2.85
CA GLN A 195 0.69 17.57 1.62
C GLN A 195 1.24 16.14 1.68
N ALA A 196 2.46 15.97 2.21
CA ALA A 196 3.06 14.67 2.48
C ALA A 196 2.28 13.90 3.56
N GLU A 197 1.83 14.58 4.62
CA GLU A 197 1.01 13.97 5.67
C GLU A 197 -0.37 13.53 5.17
N GLY A 198 -1.03 14.29 4.32
CA GLY A 198 -2.31 13.94 3.73
C GLY A 198 -2.24 12.61 2.96
N VAL A 199 -1.23 12.47 2.11
CA VAL A 199 -0.96 11.23 1.37
C VAL A 199 -0.55 10.09 2.30
N THR A 200 0.26 10.37 3.32
CA THR A 200 0.69 9.38 4.32
C THR A 200 -0.50 8.88 5.14
N ARG A 201 -1.44 9.75 5.53
CA ARG A 201 -2.66 9.36 6.25
C ARG A 201 -3.59 8.50 5.40
N LEU A 202 -3.77 8.85 4.12
CA LEU A 202 -4.54 8.04 3.17
C LEU A 202 -3.90 6.67 2.95
N SER A 203 -2.58 6.63 2.76
CA SER A 203 -1.81 5.39 2.62
C SER A 203 -1.89 4.51 3.88
N ALA A 204 -1.80 5.10 5.07
CA ALA A 204 -1.91 4.38 6.34
C ALA A 204 -3.31 3.78 6.53
N ALA A 205 -4.38 4.50 6.19
CA ALA A 205 -5.74 3.98 6.24
C ALA A 205 -5.95 2.82 5.26
N PHE A 206 -5.38 2.92 4.07
CA PHE A 206 -5.43 1.86 3.07
C PHE A 206 -4.63 0.62 3.50
N GLU A 207 -3.44 0.79 4.06
CA GLU A 207 -2.60 -0.29 4.60
C GLU A 207 -3.29 -1.02 5.75
N LEU A 208 -3.95 -0.28 6.64
CA LEU A 208 -4.71 -0.86 7.72
C LEU A 208 -5.87 -1.72 7.20
N ASN A 209 -6.60 -1.24 6.20
CA ASN A 209 -7.70 -1.99 5.57
C ASN A 209 -7.19 -3.28 4.91
N LEU A 210 -6.09 -3.21 4.14
CA LEU A 210 -5.46 -4.40 3.53
C LEU A 210 -4.97 -5.40 4.59
N THR A 211 -4.39 -4.91 5.68
CA THR A 211 -3.94 -5.75 6.79
C THR A 211 -5.11 -6.46 7.46
N ALA A 212 -6.21 -5.75 7.71
CA ALA A 212 -7.41 -6.34 8.28
C ALA A 212 -8.03 -7.41 7.38
N MET A 213 -8.11 -7.16 6.06
CA MET A 213 -8.59 -8.16 5.10
C MET A 213 -7.67 -9.39 5.05
N SER A 214 -6.35 -9.20 5.13
CA SER A 214 -5.37 -10.30 5.17
C SER A 214 -5.52 -11.15 6.44
N LEU A 215 -5.73 -10.51 7.59
CA LEU A 215 -6.00 -11.20 8.85
C LEU A 215 -7.32 -11.98 8.81
N LEU A 216 -8.36 -11.41 8.20
CA LEU A 216 -9.63 -12.12 8.01
C LEU A 216 -9.46 -13.36 7.12
N ALA A 217 -8.74 -13.24 6.00
CA ALA A 217 -8.43 -14.35 5.12
C ALA A 217 -7.63 -15.43 5.85
N MET A 218 -6.64 -15.04 6.68
CA MET A 218 -5.88 -15.96 7.51
C MET A 218 -6.77 -16.71 8.52
N LEU A 219 -7.74 -16.03 9.14
CA LEU A 219 -8.70 -16.63 10.07
C LEU A 219 -9.59 -17.68 9.38
N VAL A 220 -10.07 -17.37 8.17
CA VAL A 220 -10.83 -18.33 7.35
C VAL A 220 -9.95 -19.53 6.97
N GLY A 221 -8.69 -19.30 6.57
CA GLY A 221 -7.71 -20.37 6.30
C GLY A 221 -7.47 -21.25 7.51
N MET A 222 -7.28 -20.66 8.69
CA MET A 222 -7.13 -21.38 9.96
C MET A 222 -8.35 -22.25 10.28
N PHE A 223 -9.56 -21.75 10.04
CA PHE A 223 -10.80 -22.50 10.21
C PHE A 223 -10.89 -23.69 9.26
N LEU A 224 -10.49 -23.52 7.99
CA LEU A 224 -10.47 -24.62 7.01
C LEU A 224 -9.45 -25.68 7.41
N ILE A 225 -8.26 -25.30 7.87
CA ILE A 225 -7.23 -26.21 8.38
C ILE A 225 -7.76 -26.97 9.60
N PHE A 226 -8.38 -26.28 10.56
CA PHE A 226 -8.99 -26.91 11.73
C PHE A 226 -10.02 -27.98 11.34
N ASN A 227 -10.91 -27.67 10.38
CA ASN A 227 -11.91 -28.61 9.89
C ASN A 227 -11.29 -29.82 9.18
N ALA A 228 -10.31 -29.60 8.31
CA ALA A 228 -9.61 -30.65 7.58
C ALA A 228 -8.87 -31.60 8.54
N MET A 229 -8.13 -31.04 9.52
CA MET A 229 -7.40 -31.82 10.51
C MET A 229 -8.35 -32.57 11.46
N SER A 230 -9.43 -31.92 11.90
CA SER A 230 -10.45 -32.57 12.71
C SER A 230 -11.07 -33.76 12.00
N PHE A 231 -11.40 -33.61 10.71
CA PHE A 231 -11.95 -34.68 9.88
C PHE A 231 -10.93 -35.82 9.67
N SER A 232 -9.69 -35.50 9.33
CA SER A 232 -8.60 -36.50 9.18
C SER A 232 -8.40 -37.32 10.45
N ILE A 233 -8.40 -36.68 11.61
CA ILE A 233 -8.25 -37.32 12.93
C ILE A 233 -9.44 -38.26 13.20
N VAL A 234 -10.67 -37.84 12.92
CA VAL A 234 -11.86 -38.68 13.10
C VAL A 234 -11.80 -39.93 12.24
N GLN A 235 -11.38 -39.80 10.98
CA GLN A 235 -11.22 -40.96 10.08
C GLN A 235 -10.17 -41.95 10.57
N ARG A 236 -9.04 -41.47 11.10
CA ARG A 236 -7.90 -42.29 11.58
C ARG A 236 -8.05 -42.73 13.03
N ARG A 237 -9.17 -42.46 13.69
CA ARG A 237 -9.38 -42.71 15.12
C ARG A 237 -9.16 -44.18 15.49
N LYS A 238 -9.61 -45.13 14.64
CA LYS A 238 -9.38 -46.57 14.87
C LYS A 238 -7.89 -46.92 14.86
N LEU A 239 -7.10 -46.31 13.98
CA LEU A 239 -5.65 -46.47 13.90
C LEU A 239 -4.99 -45.97 15.21
N PHE A 240 -5.37 -44.78 15.67
CA PHE A 240 -4.83 -44.19 16.90
C PHE A 240 -5.16 -45.06 18.14
N GLY A 241 -6.38 -45.62 18.18
CA GLY A 241 -6.77 -46.57 19.23
C GLY A 241 -5.90 -47.85 19.23
N ARG A 242 -5.60 -48.41 18.04
CA ARG A 242 -4.70 -49.58 17.93
C ARG A 242 -3.28 -49.25 18.33
N LEU A 243 -2.73 -48.12 17.91
CA LEU A 243 -1.37 -47.67 18.30
C LEU A 243 -1.26 -47.54 19.81
N ARG A 244 -2.26 -47.01 20.47
CA ARG A 244 -2.31 -46.91 21.92
C ARG A 244 -2.43 -48.28 22.62
N ALA A 245 -3.13 -49.23 22.03
CA ALA A 245 -3.24 -50.58 22.56
C ALA A 245 -1.92 -51.36 22.54
N ILE A 246 -1.01 -51.08 21.59
CA ILE A 246 0.35 -51.62 21.52
C ILE A 246 1.38 -50.81 22.28
N GLY A 247 0.97 -49.78 23.06
CA GLY A 247 1.85 -49.09 24.01
C GLY A 247 2.31 -47.68 23.60
N VAL A 248 1.87 -47.13 22.45
CA VAL A 248 2.20 -45.76 22.07
C VAL A 248 1.58 -44.78 23.09
N THR A 249 2.40 -43.89 23.64
CA THR A 249 1.99 -42.90 24.63
C THR A 249 1.15 -41.78 24.05
N GLN A 250 0.45 -41.03 24.93
CA GLN A 250 -0.31 -39.84 24.50
C GLN A 250 0.57 -38.75 23.88
N GLN A 251 1.77 -38.59 24.45
CA GLN A 251 2.72 -37.58 23.99
C GLN A 251 3.30 -37.93 22.62
N GLU A 252 3.67 -39.19 22.40
CA GLU A 252 4.16 -39.65 21.10
C GLU A 252 3.11 -39.47 19.99
N LEU A 253 1.86 -39.80 20.28
CA LEU A 253 0.76 -39.61 19.34
C LEU A 253 0.51 -38.11 19.04
N PHE A 254 0.56 -37.27 20.05
CA PHE A 254 0.46 -35.82 19.90
C PHE A 254 1.59 -35.27 19.02
N HIS A 255 2.85 -35.65 19.29
CA HIS A 255 3.99 -35.20 18.50
C HIS A 255 3.92 -35.71 17.05
N LEU A 256 3.43 -36.93 16.82
CA LEU A 256 3.25 -37.46 15.48
C LEU A 256 2.27 -36.63 14.65
N ILE A 257 1.11 -36.28 15.24
CA ILE A 257 0.11 -35.45 14.58
C ILE A 257 0.66 -34.03 14.34
N LEU A 258 1.41 -33.51 15.31
CA LEU A 258 2.01 -32.18 15.17
C LEU A 258 3.10 -32.16 14.08
N LEU A 259 3.90 -33.21 13.96
CA LEU A 259 4.90 -33.37 12.92
C LEU A 259 4.24 -33.43 11.51
N GLU A 260 3.13 -34.19 11.39
CA GLU A 260 2.33 -34.23 10.16
C GLU A 260 1.82 -32.82 9.81
N ALA A 261 1.32 -32.07 10.82
CA ALA A 261 0.88 -30.70 10.63
C ALA A 261 2.00 -29.74 10.20
N VAL A 262 3.22 -29.90 10.73
CA VAL A 262 4.39 -29.10 10.33
C VAL A 262 4.74 -29.35 8.87
N ILE A 263 4.75 -30.59 8.40
CA ILE A 263 5.05 -30.94 7.01
C ILE A 263 4.01 -30.29 6.09
N VAL A 264 2.72 -30.45 6.41
CA VAL A 264 1.63 -29.82 5.64
C VAL A 264 1.74 -28.30 5.67
N ALA A 265 2.08 -27.71 6.82
CA ALA A 265 2.29 -26.27 6.96
C ALA A 265 3.43 -25.77 6.08
N MET A 266 4.56 -26.46 6.04
CA MET A 266 5.72 -26.09 5.23
C MET A 266 5.37 -26.11 3.71
N VAL A 267 4.76 -27.20 3.26
CA VAL A 267 4.34 -27.32 1.84
C VAL A 267 3.27 -26.29 1.49
N GLY A 268 2.25 -26.15 2.34
CA GLY A 268 1.16 -25.20 2.13
C GLY A 268 1.64 -23.74 2.15
N THR A 269 2.56 -23.41 3.06
CA THR A 269 3.13 -22.05 3.15
C THR A 269 4.02 -21.75 1.94
N LEU A 270 4.82 -22.72 1.47
CA LEU A 270 5.65 -22.55 0.29
C LEU A 270 4.78 -22.29 -0.96
N LEU A 271 3.76 -23.12 -1.18
CA LEU A 271 2.82 -22.95 -2.31
C LEU A 271 2.05 -21.63 -2.19
N GLY A 272 1.59 -21.29 -0.98
CA GLY A 272 0.91 -20.03 -0.70
C GLY A 272 1.79 -18.82 -0.96
N LEU A 273 3.08 -18.89 -0.61
CA LEU A 273 4.05 -17.82 -0.86
C LEU A 273 4.29 -17.63 -2.37
N LEU A 274 4.51 -18.72 -3.10
CA LEU A 274 4.70 -18.68 -4.56
C LEU A 274 3.48 -18.09 -5.27
N LEU A 275 2.28 -18.56 -4.93
CA LEU A 275 1.04 -18.02 -5.47
C LEU A 275 0.82 -16.56 -5.07
N GLY A 276 1.13 -16.20 -3.82
CA GLY A 276 0.99 -14.84 -3.32
C GLY A 276 1.92 -13.85 -4.02
N ILE A 277 3.17 -14.24 -4.29
CA ILE A 277 4.12 -13.43 -5.07
C ILE A 277 3.62 -13.28 -6.51
N TRP A 278 3.22 -14.37 -7.15
CA TRP A 278 2.75 -14.35 -8.53
C TRP A 278 1.48 -13.50 -8.71
N LEU A 279 0.49 -13.67 -7.84
CA LEU A 279 -0.73 -12.86 -7.84
C LEU A 279 -0.43 -11.39 -7.49
N GLY A 280 0.43 -11.14 -6.51
CA GLY A 280 0.85 -9.81 -6.12
C GLY A 280 1.52 -9.06 -7.27
N GLN A 281 2.43 -9.69 -8.00
CA GLN A 281 3.06 -9.12 -9.19
C GLN A 281 2.06 -8.83 -10.30
N SER A 282 1.15 -9.78 -10.57
CA SER A 282 0.13 -9.62 -11.60
C SER A 282 -0.84 -8.48 -11.28
N LEU A 283 -1.29 -8.40 -10.02
CA LEU A 283 -2.19 -7.34 -9.56
C LEU A 283 -1.51 -5.97 -9.57
N THR A 284 -0.25 -5.90 -9.15
CA THR A 284 0.52 -4.66 -9.18
C THR A 284 0.71 -4.15 -10.60
N ARG A 285 1.00 -5.03 -11.56
CA ARG A 285 1.08 -4.67 -13.00
C ARG A 285 -0.26 -4.16 -13.53
N LEU A 286 -1.36 -4.83 -13.18
CA LEU A 286 -2.70 -4.41 -13.61
C LEU A 286 -3.07 -3.03 -13.05
N VAL A 287 -2.83 -2.82 -11.75
CA VAL A 287 -3.08 -1.52 -11.10
C VAL A 287 -2.16 -0.44 -11.66
N ALA A 288 -0.87 -0.74 -11.86
CA ALA A 288 0.06 0.20 -12.46
C ALA A 288 -0.35 0.58 -13.89
N ALA A 289 -0.80 -0.37 -14.70
CA ALA A 289 -1.32 -0.08 -16.05
C ALA A 289 -2.55 0.83 -15.99
N THR A 290 -3.52 0.54 -15.11
CA THR A 290 -4.74 1.34 -14.96
C THR A 290 -4.45 2.74 -14.40
N VAL A 291 -3.55 2.85 -13.43
CA VAL A 291 -3.15 4.15 -12.84
C VAL A 291 -2.32 4.95 -13.83
N SER A 292 -1.45 4.30 -14.61
CA SER A 292 -0.66 4.94 -15.67
C SER A 292 -1.55 5.53 -16.78
N GLU A 293 -2.68 4.90 -17.09
CA GLU A 293 -3.63 5.43 -18.06
C GLU A 293 -4.42 6.64 -17.53
N LEU A 294 -4.65 6.75 -16.22
CA LEU A 294 -5.54 7.74 -15.62
C LEU A 294 -4.82 8.90 -14.91
N TYR A 295 -3.69 8.63 -14.23
CA TYR A 295 -3.09 9.61 -13.30
C TYR A 295 -1.57 9.75 -13.35
N TYR A 296 -0.77 8.67 -13.50
CA TYR A 296 0.69 8.69 -13.38
C TYR A 296 1.33 7.51 -14.11
N ASN A 297 2.40 7.74 -14.85
CA ASN A 297 3.32 6.65 -15.20
C ASN A 297 4.10 6.26 -13.95
N VAL A 298 3.56 5.31 -13.21
CA VAL A 298 4.31 4.66 -12.17
C VAL A 298 5.12 3.55 -12.84
N SER A 299 6.38 3.81 -13.12
CA SER A 299 7.33 2.74 -13.45
C SER A 299 7.48 1.88 -12.20
N VAL A 300 6.63 0.85 -12.08
CA VAL A 300 6.80 -0.19 -11.05
C VAL A 300 7.97 -1.06 -11.49
N THR A 301 9.16 -0.54 -11.38
CA THR A 301 10.40 -1.30 -11.48
C THR A 301 10.47 -2.22 -10.28
N ALA A 302 10.22 -3.50 -10.51
CA ALA A 302 10.44 -4.65 -9.64
C ALA A 302 9.90 -4.52 -8.20
N LEU A 303 9.00 -5.42 -7.83
CA LEU A 303 8.63 -5.66 -6.44
C LEU A 303 9.90 -6.00 -5.63
N HIS A 304 10.37 -5.06 -4.83
CA HIS A 304 11.37 -5.35 -3.81
C HIS A 304 10.70 -6.25 -2.77
N LEU A 305 10.95 -7.55 -2.89
CA LEU A 305 10.54 -8.52 -1.89
C LEU A 305 11.38 -8.28 -0.63
N ASP A 306 10.81 -7.59 0.34
CA ASP A 306 11.44 -7.43 1.65
C ASP A 306 11.55 -8.82 2.31
N ALA A 307 12.76 -9.23 2.62
CA ALA A 307 13.03 -10.49 3.32
C ALA A 307 12.25 -10.59 4.65
N ARG A 308 12.00 -9.46 5.31
CA ARG A 308 11.18 -9.41 6.53
C ARG A 308 9.73 -9.79 6.25
N ALA A 309 9.15 -9.32 5.16
CA ALA A 309 7.77 -9.64 4.78
C ALA A 309 7.62 -11.14 4.47
N VAL A 310 8.61 -11.74 3.78
CA VAL A 310 8.65 -13.18 3.49
C VAL A 310 8.77 -14.00 4.77
N LEU A 311 9.65 -13.62 5.70
CA LEU A 311 9.81 -14.27 6.99
C LEU A 311 8.54 -14.18 7.85
N LEU A 312 7.91 -13.02 7.92
CA LEU A 312 6.65 -12.82 8.64
C LEU A 312 5.52 -13.65 8.03
N ALA A 313 5.37 -13.66 6.71
CA ALA A 313 4.35 -14.45 6.03
C ALA A 313 4.55 -15.96 6.28
N THR A 314 5.82 -16.43 6.23
CA THR A 314 6.18 -17.82 6.52
C THR A 314 5.88 -18.16 7.97
N GLY A 315 6.29 -17.32 8.91
CA GLY A 315 6.05 -17.50 10.34
C GLY A 315 4.56 -17.52 10.69
N LEU A 316 3.78 -16.61 10.11
CA LEU A 316 2.33 -16.55 10.28
C LEU A 316 1.62 -17.78 9.67
N GLY A 317 2.03 -18.23 8.48
CA GLY A 317 1.43 -19.40 7.83
C GLY A 317 1.66 -20.69 8.62
N ILE A 318 2.89 -20.94 9.04
CA ILE A 318 3.24 -22.10 9.88
C ILE A 318 2.57 -21.98 11.26
N GLY A 319 2.66 -20.82 11.90
CA GLY A 319 2.07 -20.57 13.22
C GLY A 319 0.55 -20.76 13.23
N ALA A 320 -0.15 -20.21 12.24
CA ALA A 320 -1.60 -20.36 12.09
C ALA A 320 -2.01 -21.84 11.91
N THR A 321 -1.26 -22.59 11.10
CA THR A 321 -1.51 -24.03 10.88
C THR A 321 -1.31 -24.83 12.17
N LEU A 322 -0.24 -24.56 12.90
CA LEU A 322 0.03 -25.21 14.18
C LEU A 322 -1.05 -24.90 15.21
N LEU A 323 -1.43 -23.62 15.35
CA LEU A 323 -2.50 -23.20 16.26
C LEU A 323 -3.85 -23.87 15.91
N ALA A 324 -4.20 -23.92 14.63
CA ALA A 324 -5.42 -24.59 14.18
C ALA A 324 -5.42 -26.09 14.46
N THR A 325 -4.25 -26.74 14.42
CA THR A 325 -4.11 -28.18 14.64
C THR A 325 -4.00 -28.56 16.11
N LEU A 326 -3.61 -27.64 16.99
CA LEU A 326 -3.35 -27.94 18.41
C LEU A 326 -4.54 -28.59 19.11
N THR A 327 -5.73 -28.04 18.95
CA THR A 327 -6.95 -28.53 19.58
C THR A 327 -7.36 -29.92 19.09
N PRO A 328 -7.45 -30.18 17.74
CA PRO A 328 -7.72 -31.52 17.24
C PRO A 328 -6.68 -32.55 17.65
N ALA A 329 -5.39 -32.21 17.58
CA ALA A 329 -4.29 -33.11 17.99
C ALA A 329 -4.36 -33.50 19.46
N TRP A 330 -4.65 -32.52 20.33
CA TRP A 330 -4.81 -32.78 21.76
C TRP A 330 -6.03 -33.68 22.09
N GLN A 331 -7.15 -33.46 21.39
CA GLN A 331 -8.33 -34.32 21.53
C GLN A 331 -8.04 -35.75 21.04
N ALA A 332 -7.34 -35.90 19.92
CA ALA A 332 -6.95 -37.21 19.36
C ALA A 332 -6.05 -37.99 20.32
N SER A 333 -5.05 -37.35 20.91
CA SER A 333 -4.11 -38.00 21.81
C SER A 333 -4.75 -38.54 23.10
N ARG A 334 -5.84 -37.93 23.54
CA ARG A 334 -6.61 -38.32 24.75
C ARG A 334 -7.70 -39.36 24.53
N THR A 335 -7.85 -39.89 23.31
CA THR A 335 -8.87 -40.90 23.03
C THR A 335 -8.56 -42.20 23.79
N PRO A 336 -9.45 -42.70 24.69
CA PRO A 336 -9.23 -43.93 25.42
C PRO A 336 -9.28 -45.15 24.50
N PRO A 337 -8.39 -46.15 24.68
CA PRO A 337 -8.34 -47.33 23.82
C PRO A 337 -9.63 -48.18 23.80
N LEU A 338 -10.38 -48.17 24.91
CA LEU A 338 -11.61 -48.99 25.10
C LEU A 338 -12.89 -48.36 24.55
N THR A 339 -12.93 -47.04 24.23
CA THR A 339 -14.16 -46.36 23.79
C THR A 339 -14.44 -46.49 22.31
N THR A 340 -13.61 -47.19 21.56
CA THR A 340 -13.89 -47.50 20.14
C THR A 340 -15.02 -48.53 19.98
N LEU A 341 -15.51 -49.14 21.07
CA LEU A 341 -16.55 -50.16 21.08
C LEU A 341 -17.91 -49.70 21.62
N SER A 342 -18.02 -48.48 22.18
CA SER A 342 -19.32 -48.01 22.68
C SER A 342 -19.74 -46.65 22.09
N ARG A 343 -20.80 -46.65 21.27
CA ARG A 343 -21.43 -45.44 20.67
C ARG A 343 -22.04 -44.48 21.71
N ALA A 344 -22.41 -45.00 22.89
CA ALA A 344 -23.22 -44.24 23.86
C ALA A 344 -22.48 -43.20 24.73
N ALA A 345 -21.13 -43.34 24.91
CA ALA A 345 -20.38 -42.42 25.77
C ALA A 345 -20.07 -41.07 25.17
N HIS A 346 -20.25 -40.90 23.84
CA HIS A 346 -19.85 -39.70 23.11
C HIS A 346 -20.87 -38.55 23.18
N GLU A 347 -22.16 -38.85 23.36
CA GLU A 347 -23.21 -37.83 23.34
C GLU A 347 -23.19 -36.93 24.59
N GLN A 348 -22.79 -37.44 25.74
CA GLN A 348 -22.85 -36.67 26.99
C GLN A 348 -21.67 -35.67 27.10
N THR A 349 -20.47 -36.03 26.65
CA THR A 349 -19.27 -35.13 26.71
C THR A 349 -19.37 -34.00 25.72
N ALA A 350 -19.93 -34.25 24.54
CA ALA A 350 -20.19 -33.25 23.53
C ALA A 350 -21.21 -32.19 23.97
N ARG A 351 -22.20 -32.58 24.82
CA ARG A 351 -23.23 -31.66 25.30
C ARG A 351 -22.71 -30.58 26.27
N ARG A 352 -21.76 -30.90 27.13
CA ARG A 352 -21.17 -29.93 28.11
C ARG A 352 -20.20 -28.92 27.44
N GLY A 353 -19.46 -29.33 26.44
CA GLY A 353 -18.55 -28.46 25.70
C GLY A 353 -19.28 -27.35 24.96
N VAL A 354 -20.38 -27.67 24.25
CA VAL A 354 -21.08 -26.67 23.41
C VAL A 354 -21.67 -25.50 24.20
N LYS A 355 -22.15 -25.71 25.43
CA LYS A 355 -22.65 -24.61 26.27
C LYS A 355 -21.53 -23.62 26.65
N ARG A 356 -20.33 -24.11 26.98
CA ARG A 356 -19.18 -23.26 27.33
C ARG A 356 -18.71 -22.45 26.12
N TRP A 357 -18.57 -23.11 24.97
CA TRP A 357 -18.18 -22.44 23.72
C TRP A 357 -19.22 -21.41 23.26
N ALA A 358 -20.51 -21.70 23.42
CA ALA A 358 -21.57 -20.75 23.11
C ALA A 358 -21.59 -19.53 24.04
N LEU A 359 -21.29 -19.71 25.35
CA LEU A 359 -21.16 -18.62 26.29
C LEU A 359 -19.95 -17.73 25.96
N PHE A 360 -18.80 -18.34 25.60
CA PHE A 360 -17.66 -17.60 25.11
C PHE A 360 -17.97 -16.84 23.81
N GLY A 361 -18.66 -17.48 22.86
CA GLY A 361 -19.11 -16.87 21.63
C GLY A 361 -20.03 -15.67 21.89
N LEU A 362 -20.97 -15.80 22.83
CA LEU A 362 -21.89 -14.71 23.20
C LEU A 362 -21.13 -13.54 23.86
N ALA A 363 -20.19 -13.86 24.75
CA ALA A 363 -19.33 -12.83 25.36
C ALA A 363 -18.48 -12.09 24.32
N LEU A 364 -17.97 -12.81 23.34
CA LEU A 364 -17.18 -12.23 22.26
C LEU A 364 -18.04 -11.36 21.31
N LEU A 365 -19.26 -11.80 21.01
CA LEU A 365 -20.25 -11.01 20.26
C LEU A 365 -20.62 -9.72 20.98
N SER A 366 -20.91 -9.81 22.29
CA SER A 366 -21.25 -8.62 23.08
C SER A 366 -20.07 -7.65 23.21
N ALA A 367 -18.86 -8.17 23.40
CA ALA A 367 -17.63 -7.36 23.42
C ALA A 367 -17.36 -6.70 22.06
N GLY A 368 -17.51 -7.43 20.96
CA GLY A 368 -17.38 -6.90 19.60
C GLY A 368 -18.39 -5.80 19.28
N LEU A 369 -19.65 -5.99 19.69
CA LEU A 369 -20.67 -4.98 19.53
C LEU A 369 -20.41 -3.73 20.39
N LEU A 370 -19.98 -3.92 21.62
CA LEU A 370 -19.58 -2.83 22.51
C LEU A 370 -18.41 -2.03 21.95
N LEU A 371 -17.38 -2.69 21.44
CA LEU A 371 -16.24 -2.02 20.80
C LEU A 371 -16.68 -1.21 19.57
N ALA A 372 -17.56 -1.76 18.74
CA ALA A 372 -18.06 -1.08 17.56
C ALA A 372 -18.91 0.16 17.89
N LEU A 373 -19.70 0.12 18.99
CA LEU A 373 -20.57 1.21 19.41
C LEU A 373 -19.85 2.28 20.27
N ALA A 374 -18.90 1.86 21.10
CA ALA A 374 -18.20 2.77 22.03
C ALA A 374 -17.11 3.62 21.34
N PHE A 375 -16.57 3.16 20.21
CA PHE A 375 -15.48 3.84 19.50
C PHE A 375 -15.78 4.04 18.01
N PRO A 376 -16.78 4.84 17.63
CA PRO A 376 -17.23 4.99 16.25
C PRO A 376 -16.21 5.64 15.29
N GLY A 377 -15.10 6.18 15.80
CA GLY A 377 -14.03 6.81 15.01
C GLY A 377 -12.70 6.04 14.99
N GLY A 378 -12.56 4.98 15.75
CA GLY A 378 -11.31 4.21 15.87
C GLY A 378 -11.24 3.06 14.85
N VAL A 379 -10.48 3.22 13.77
CA VAL A 379 -10.36 2.19 12.72
C VAL A 379 -9.87 0.86 13.30
N ILE A 380 -8.86 0.88 14.17
CA ILE A 380 -8.32 -0.31 14.84
C ILE A 380 -9.38 -0.98 15.73
N MET A 381 -10.13 -0.19 16.51
CA MET A 381 -11.18 -0.70 17.38
C MET A 381 -12.38 -1.23 16.59
N GLY A 382 -12.71 -0.61 15.44
CA GLY A 382 -13.71 -1.11 14.51
C GLY A 382 -13.37 -2.48 13.95
N PHE A 383 -12.12 -2.67 13.50
CA PHE A 383 -11.67 -3.99 13.04
C PHE A 383 -11.60 -5.03 14.17
N ALA A 384 -11.10 -4.67 15.35
CA ALA A 384 -11.10 -5.55 16.51
C ALA A 384 -12.54 -5.99 16.87
N GLY A 385 -13.51 -5.06 16.84
CA GLY A 385 -14.92 -5.35 17.01
C GLY A 385 -15.47 -6.31 15.94
N LEU A 386 -15.15 -6.08 14.67
CA LEU A 386 -15.55 -6.95 13.55
C LEU A 386 -14.98 -8.38 13.73
N PHE A 387 -13.70 -8.50 14.06
CA PHE A 387 -13.08 -9.80 14.32
C PHE A 387 -13.74 -10.53 15.49
N ALA A 388 -14.02 -9.82 16.57
CA ALA A 388 -14.72 -10.38 17.73
C ALA A 388 -16.13 -10.86 17.35
N LEU A 389 -16.87 -10.11 16.51
CA LEU A 389 -18.20 -10.49 16.00
C LEU A 389 -18.13 -11.75 15.14
N VAL A 390 -17.20 -11.82 14.19
CA VAL A 390 -17.04 -12.99 13.31
C VAL A 390 -16.66 -14.24 14.11
N LEU A 391 -15.68 -14.11 15.01
CA LEU A 391 -15.23 -15.22 15.85
C LEU A 391 -16.34 -15.69 16.81
N GLY A 392 -17.06 -14.74 17.41
CA GLY A 392 -18.19 -15.01 18.30
C GLY A 392 -19.32 -15.73 17.58
N ALA A 393 -19.67 -15.29 16.36
CA ALA A 393 -20.67 -15.95 15.52
C ALA A 393 -20.24 -17.38 15.13
N ALA A 394 -18.99 -17.58 14.76
CA ALA A 394 -18.44 -18.89 14.45
C ALA A 394 -18.53 -19.85 15.65
N MET A 395 -18.24 -19.37 16.87
CA MET A 395 -18.34 -20.17 18.11
C MET A 395 -19.78 -20.49 18.51
N MET A 396 -20.78 -19.68 18.08
CA MET A 396 -22.19 -19.94 18.32
C MET A 396 -22.80 -20.93 17.32
N THR A 397 -22.20 -21.17 16.17
CA THR A 397 -22.70 -22.06 15.11
C THR A 397 -23.15 -23.43 15.62
N PRO A 398 -22.43 -24.17 16.50
CA PRO A 398 -22.86 -25.47 17.02
C PRO A 398 -24.13 -25.39 17.87
N LEU A 399 -24.35 -24.27 18.56
CA LEU A 399 -25.58 -24.05 19.35
C LEU A 399 -26.78 -23.77 18.41
N ILE A 400 -26.56 -22.93 17.41
CA ILE A 400 -27.59 -22.58 16.40
C ILE A 400 -28.06 -23.83 15.65
N ILE A 401 -27.13 -24.66 15.18
CA ILE A 401 -27.42 -25.93 14.50
C ILE A 401 -28.27 -26.84 15.41
N ARG A 402 -27.95 -26.96 16.69
CA ARG A 402 -28.74 -27.76 17.64
C ARG A 402 -30.11 -27.20 17.89
N LEU A 403 -30.26 -25.88 17.97
CA LEU A 403 -31.55 -25.24 18.15
C LEU A 403 -32.44 -25.47 16.90
N LEU A 404 -31.84 -25.28 15.71
CA LEU A 404 -32.51 -25.48 14.43
C LEU A 404 -32.98 -26.93 14.28
N HIS A 405 -32.11 -27.91 14.59
CA HIS A 405 -32.48 -29.33 14.55
C HIS A 405 -33.62 -29.67 15.52
N ARG A 406 -33.64 -29.11 16.75
CA ARG A 406 -34.72 -29.28 17.68
C ARG A 406 -36.04 -28.65 17.20
N LEU A 407 -35.94 -27.50 16.53
CA LEU A 407 -37.08 -26.80 15.98
C LEU A 407 -37.71 -27.60 14.81
N LEU A 408 -36.87 -28.11 13.91
CA LEU A 408 -37.27 -28.96 12.78
C LEU A 408 -37.90 -30.28 13.26
N ALA A 409 -37.32 -30.91 14.28
CA ALA A 409 -37.87 -32.12 14.89
C ALA A 409 -39.25 -31.89 15.57
N ARG A 410 -39.55 -30.67 16.04
CA ARG A 410 -40.87 -30.30 16.59
C ARG A 410 -41.92 -30.04 15.49
N ILE A 411 -41.51 -29.64 14.29
CA ILE A 411 -42.37 -29.33 13.15
C ILE A 411 -42.72 -30.63 12.34
N GLY A 412 -42.18 -31.80 12.74
CA GLY A 412 -42.48 -33.07 12.13
C GLY A 412 -41.87 -33.31 10.74
N LEU A 413 -40.87 -32.55 10.36
CA LEU A 413 -40.08 -32.82 9.16
C LEU A 413 -39.06 -33.93 9.47
N PRO A 414 -39.14 -35.12 8.79
CA PRO A 414 -38.14 -36.17 8.96
C PRO A 414 -36.78 -35.64 8.46
N GLY A 415 -35.78 -35.73 9.31
CA GLY A 415 -34.38 -35.38 8.99
C GLY A 415 -33.65 -36.50 8.27
#